data_001cd0b6810fb9b08cf680aec9e4bf53
#
_entry.id   001cd0b6810fb9b08cf680aec9e4bf53
#
_cell.length_a   1.000
_cell.length_b   1.000
_cell.length_c   1.000
_cell.angle_alpha   90.00
_cell.angle_beta   90.00
_cell.angle_gamma   90.00
#
_symmetry.space_group_name_H-M   'P 1'
#
loop_
_entity.id
_entity.type
_entity.pdbx_description
1 polymer ?
#
loop_
_entity_poly.entity_id
_entity_poly.type
_entity_poly.pdbx_seq_one_letter_code
_entity_poly.pdbx_strand_id
1 'polypeptide(L)'
;MSEVEELYEYEVLRTILQPTMFVVRTQAPVIVLGSMQDRDLLISELEFEVRRRRGGGGMVLLQPDDLWVDWWIPADDQRWRQDVHQRSHQAGLWWKEALLGAGLETHLHDGGVEGDEVARVLCFAGKGPGELFYEDRKLVGVTQWRVREGVFLSTVLHQQPSDYLAGALVTPSPVITEAIAHHTAGTAGLRDGESIIQNLRELSGPWQYRQLLLTA
;
A
#
# COMPACT_ATOMS: atom_id res chain seq x y z
N MET A 1 -14.31 -3.77 21.82
CA MET A 1 -13.52 -3.47 20.59
C MET A 1 -14.15 -4.30 19.47
N SER A 2 -14.70 -3.68 18.45
CA SER A 2 -15.15 -4.41 17.26
C SER A 2 -13.90 -4.97 16.56
N GLU A 3 -13.83 -6.28 16.34
CA GLU A 3 -12.78 -6.88 15.53
C GLU A 3 -12.84 -6.28 14.13
N VAL A 4 -11.73 -5.66 13.73
CA VAL A 4 -11.57 -5.17 12.36
C VAL A 4 -11.11 -6.34 11.50
N GLU A 5 -11.84 -6.64 10.44
CA GLU A 5 -11.53 -7.73 9.52
C GLU A 5 -10.18 -7.49 8.82
N GLU A 6 -9.40 -8.56 8.68
CA GLU A 6 -8.11 -8.48 7.99
C GLU A 6 -8.32 -8.34 6.47
N LEU A 7 -7.41 -7.59 5.82
CA LEU A 7 -7.40 -7.47 4.36
C LEU A 7 -7.14 -8.81 3.67
N TYR A 8 -6.33 -9.67 4.30
CA TYR A 8 -6.01 -11.02 3.85
C TYR A 8 -6.11 -12.01 4.99
N GLU A 9 -6.75 -13.12 4.75
CA GLU A 9 -6.74 -14.26 5.68
C GLU A 9 -5.36 -14.94 5.70
N TYR A 10 -4.64 -14.80 6.81
CA TYR A 10 -3.31 -15.41 6.95
C TYR A 10 -3.32 -16.93 6.75
N GLU A 11 -4.31 -17.60 7.28
CA GLU A 11 -4.46 -19.04 7.16
C GLU A 11 -4.54 -19.50 5.69
N VAL A 12 -5.07 -18.64 4.81
CA VAL A 12 -5.08 -18.87 3.36
C VAL A 12 -3.73 -18.54 2.75
N LEU A 13 -3.12 -17.40 3.10
CA LEU A 13 -1.83 -16.99 2.53
C LEU A 13 -0.73 -18.00 2.80
N ARG A 14 -0.63 -18.51 4.03
CA ARG A 14 0.45 -19.45 4.42
C ARG A 14 0.40 -20.79 3.70
N THR A 15 -0.71 -21.13 3.05
CA THR A 15 -0.85 -22.36 2.24
C THR A 15 -0.39 -22.16 0.80
N ILE A 16 -0.11 -20.93 0.38
CA ILE A 16 0.31 -20.63 -0.98
C ILE A 16 1.80 -20.93 -1.12
N LEU A 17 2.12 -21.97 -1.86
CA LEU A 17 3.49 -22.47 -2.04
C LEU A 17 4.19 -21.84 -3.27
N GLN A 18 3.48 -21.08 -4.07
CA GLN A 18 4.02 -20.45 -5.27
C GLN A 18 4.07 -18.94 -5.09
N PRO A 19 5.11 -18.27 -5.59
CA PRO A 19 5.14 -16.81 -5.62
C PRO A 19 3.89 -16.27 -6.32
N THR A 20 3.15 -15.41 -5.63
CA THR A 20 1.84 -14.94 -6.09
C THR A 20 1.75 -13.43 -6.04
N MET A 21 1.33 -12.83 -7.13
CA MET A 21 0.98 -11.41 -7.24
C MET A 21 -0.54 -11.26 -7.09
N PHE A 22 -0.96 -10.41 -6.17
CA PHE A 22 -2.36 -10.05 -5.96
C PHE A 22 -2.62 -8.65 -6.48
N VAL A 23 -3.71 -8.47 -7.20
CA VAL A 23 -4.25 -7.15 -7.51
C VAL A 23 -5.53 -6.98 -6.72
N VAL A 24 -5.52 -6.01 -5.80
CA VAL A 24 -6.68 -5.68 -4.96
C VAL A 24 -7.51 -4.62 -5.66
N ARG A 25 -8.80 -4.87 -5.73
CA ARG A 25 -9.80 -3.92 -6.27
C ARG A 25 -10.86 -3.71 -5.22
N THR A 26 -11.43 -2.53 -5.20
CA THR A 26 -12.60 -2.20 -4.37
C THR A 26 -13.66 -1.51 -5.21
N GLN A 27 -14.92 -1.67 -4.82
CA GLN A 27 -16.05 -0.98 -5.46
C GLN A 27 -16.42 0.33 -4.74
N ALA A 28 -15.99 0.47 -3.49
CA ALA A 28 -16.20 1.66 -2.66
C ALA A 28 -14.91 1.96 -1.89
N PRO A 29 -14.72 3.18 -1.37
CA PRO A 29 -13.57 3.49 -0.55
C PRO A 29 -13.47 2.59 0.70
N VAL A 30 -12.26 2.12 1.01
CA VAL A 30 -11.95 1.25 2.16
C VAL A 30 -10.79 1.87 2.95
N ILE A 31 -10.95 2.05 4.26
CA ILE A 31 -9.86 2.45 5.14
C ILE A 31 -9.08 1.21 5.55
N VAL A 32 -7.79 1.18 5.27
CA VAL A 32 -6.89 0.09 5.65
C VAL A 32 -5.96 0.55 6.76
N LEU A 33 -6.22 0.09 7.99
CA LEU A 33 -5.38 0.35 9.17
C LEU A 33 -4.06 -0.42 9.06
N GLY A 34 -2.99 0.18 9.57
CA GLY A 34 -1.76 -0.55 9.86
C GLY A 34 -1.95 -1.52 11.02
N SER A 35 -1.08 -2.54 11.12
CA SER A 35 -1.20 -3.62 12.12
C SER A 35 -1.28 -3.14 13.58
N MET A 36 -0.66 -2.02 13.90
CA MET A 36 -0.57 -1.47 15.26
C MET A 36 -1.55 -0.32 15.53
N GLN A 37 -2.38 0.06 14.55
CA GLN A 37 -3.33 1.14 14.73
C GLN A 37 -4.62 0.67 15.39
N ASP A 38 -5.20 1.48 16.25
CA ASP A 38 -6.50 1.22 16.85
C ASP A 38 -7.63 1.74 15.95
N ARG A 39 -8.77 1.02 15.92
CA ARG A 39 -10.00 1.45 15.25
C ARG A 39 -10.54 2.75 15.88
N ASP A 40 -10.23 2.99 17.15
CA ASP A 40 -10.65 4.18 17.91
C ASP A 40 -10.05 5.49 17.39
N LEU A 41 -9.08 5.42 16.47
CA LEU A 41 -8.62 6.58 15.68
C LEU A 41 -9.71 7.13 14.75
N LEU A 42 -10.68 6.30 14.38
CA LEU A 42 -11.73 6.61 13.43
C LEU A 42 -13.07 6.84 14.14
N ILE A 43 -13.89 7.74 13.60
CA ILE A 43 -15.24 7.97 14.11
C ILE A 43 -16.07 6.67 14.08
N SER A 44 -17.06 6.57 14.98
CA SER A 44 -17.88 5.35 15.12
C SER A 44 -18.77 5.09 13.93
N GLU A 45 -19.37 6.14 13.36
CA GLU A 45 -20.27 6.09 12.21
C GLU A 45 -19.52 6.45 10.95
N LEU A 46 -18.82 5.46 10.36
CA LEU A 46 -18.17 5.60 9.07
C LEU A 46 -19.03 5.05 7.96
N GLU A 47 -19.07 5.78 6.86
CA GLU A 47 -19.66 5.28 5.60
C GLU A 47 -18.71 4.32 4.85
N PHE A 48 -17.47 4.19 5.33
CA PHE A 48 -16.43 3.38 4.72
C PHE A 48 -16.23 2.06 5.47
N GLU A 49 -15.98 1.00 4.72
CA GLU A 49 -15.47 -0.24 5.28
C GLU A 49 -14.09 -0.01 5.90
N VAL A 50 -13.81 -0.70 7.00
CA VAL A 50 -12.49 -0.65 7.66
C VAL A 50 -11.89 -2.04 7.66
N ARG A 51 -10.72 -2.17 7.09
CA ARG A 51 -9.90 -3.38 7.09
C ARG A 51 -8.58 -3.15 7.83
N ARG A 52 -7.88 -4.21 8.15
CA ARG A 52 -6.56 -4.18 8.77
C ARG A 52 -5.57 -4.94 7.93
N ARG A 53 -4.41 -4.31 7.62
CA ARG A 53 -3.28 -5.05 7.06
C ARG A 53 -2.34 -5.53 8.16
N ARG A 54 -1.60 -6.59 7.89
CA ARG A 54 -0.59 -7.12 8.82
C ARG A 54 0.72 -6.33 8.80
N GLY A 55 1.00 -5.59 7.74
CA GLY A 55 2.14 -4.67 7.67
C GLY A 55 1.95 -3.45 8.57
N GLY A 56 3.05 -2.86 9.02
CA GLY A 56 3.06 -1.65 9.85
C GLY A 56 2.74 -0.37 9.07
N GLY A 57 2.96 0.76 9.73
CA GLY A 57 2.73 2.11 9.19
C GLY A 57 1.34 2.66 9.48
N GLY A 58 1.09 3.89 9.05
CA GLY A 58 -0.18 4.59 9.20
C GLY A 58 -1.30 4.05 8.30
N MET A 59 -2.51 4.53 8.48
CA MET A 59 -3.66 4.14 7.68
C MET A 59 -3.60 4.66 6.25
N VAL A 60 -4.33 3.99 5.36
CA VAL A 60 -4.48 4.35 3.94
C VAL A 60 -5.96 4.31 3.59
N LEU A 61 -6.44 5.25 2.80
CA LEU A 61 -7.73 5.17 2.14
C LEU A 61 -7.53 4.58 0.74
N LEU A 62 -7.94 3.34 0.55
CA LEU A 62 -7.98 2.68 -0.76
C LEU A 62 -9.25 3.14 -1.49
N GLN A 63 -9.08 3.67 -2.69
CA GLN A 63 -10.16 4.11 -3.57
C GLN A 63 -10.33 3.15 -4.77
N PRO A 64 -11.51 3.12 -5.43
CA PRO A 64 -11.75 2.21 -6.54
C PRO A 64 -10.73 2.29 -7.70
N ASP A 65 -10.21 3.49 -7.95
CA ASP A 65 -9.26 3.75 -9.04
C ASP A 65 -7.80 3.50 -8.63
N ASP A 66 -7.52 3.29 -7.33
CA ASP A 66 -6.16 3.04 -6.87
C ASP A 66 -5.62 1.71 -7.38
N LEU A 67 -4.31 1.66 -7.61
CA LEU A 67 -3.64 0.43 -7.98
C LEU A 67 -2.98 -0.17 -6.73
N TRP A 68 -3.65 -1.14 -6.13
CA TRP A 68 -3.09 -1.90 -5.01
C TRP A 68 -2.59 -3.24 -5.51
N VAL A 69 -1.26 -3.42 -5.42
CA VAL A 69 -0.57 -4.62 -5.88
C VAL A 69 0.29 -5.19 -4.77
N ASP A 70 0.06 -6.45 -4.44
CA ASP A 70 0.76 -7.14 -3.38
C ASP A 70 1.45 -8.39 -3.91
N TRP A 71 2.55 -8.79 -3.25
CA TRP A 71 3.29 -10.01 -3.59
C TRP A 71 3.47 -10.89 -2.36
N TRP A 72 3.09 -12.14 -2.48
CA TRP A 72 3.44 -13.20 -1.55
C TRP A 72 4.64 -13.98 -2.07
N ILE A 73 5.71 -14.04 -1.28
CA ILE A 73 6.95 -14.77 -1.58
C ILE A 73 7.11 -15.87 -0.52
N PRO A 74 6.87 -17.14 -0.86
CA PRO A 74 7.05 -18.26 0.07
C PRO A 74 8.48 -18.38 0.56
N ALA A 75 8.68 -18.97 1.73
CA ALA A 75 9.99 -19.12 2.37
C ALA A 75 10.99 -19.98 1.56
N ASP A 76 10.49 -20.87 0.70
CA ASP A 76 11.32 -21.71 -0.18
C ASP A 76 11.83 -20.96 -1.42
N ASP A 77 11.27 -19.78 -1.71
CA ASP A 77 11.74 -18.92 -2.80
C ASP A 77 13.03 -18.20 -2.38
N GLN A 78 14.03 -18.17 -3.26
CA GLN A 78 15.32 -17.52 -2.97
C GLN A 78 15.17 -16.05 -2.62
N ARG A 79 14.15 -15.37 -3.19
CA ARG A 79 13.82 -13.97 -2.92
C ARG A 79 13.41 -13.72 -1.47
N TRP A 80 12.91 -14.72 -0.74
CA TRP A 80 12.56 -14.61 0.68
C TRP A 80 13.78 -14.24 1.57
N ARG A 81 14.98 -14.64 1.18
CA ARG A 81 16.22 -14.45 1.97
C ARG A 81 16.73 -13.01 2.02
N GLN A 82 16.27 -12.14 1.14
CA GLN A 82 16.66 -10.73 1.16
C GLN A 82 16.16 -10.05 2.43
N ASP A 83 16.92 -9.05 2.93
CA ASP A 83 16.51 -8.26 4.08
C ASP A 83 15.30 -7.35 3.77
N VAL A 84 14.79 -6.71 4.82
CA VAL A 84 13.59 -5.85 4.74
C VAL A 84 13.80 -4.68 3.78
N HIS A 85 14.94 -4.00 3.87
CA HIS A 85 15.26 -2.83 3.05
C HIS A 85 15.40 -3.21 1.57
N GLN A 86 16.21 -4.23 1.27
CA GLN A 86 16.42 -4.70 -0.09
C GLN A 86 15.12 -5.12 -0.77
N ARG A 87 14.21 -5.76 -0.02
CA ARG A 87 12.94 -6.21 -0.57
C ARG A 87 11.99 -5.06 -0.89
N SER A 88 11.87 -4.09 0.02
CA SER A 88 11.07 -2.89 -0.23
C SER A 88 11.63 -2.08 -1.39
N HIS A 89 12.94 -1.92 -1.44
CA HIS A 89 13.63 -1.23 -2.53
C HIS A 89 13.37 -1.94 -3.88
N GLN A 90 13.42 -3.26 -3.93
CA GLN A 90 13.12 -4.03 -5.15
C GLN A 90 11.67 -3.80 -5.63
N ALA A 91 10.70 -3.77 -4.72
CA ALA A 91 9.32 -3.46 -5.09
C ALA A 91 9.20 -2.04 -5.67
N GLY A 92 9.89 -1.08 -5.06
CA GLY A 92 9.98 0.28 -5.59
C GLY A 92 10.60 0.37 -6.98
N LEU A 93 11.63 -0.41 -7.27
CA LEU A 93 12.23 -0.48 -8.60
C LEU A 93 11.23 -1.01 -9.64
N TRP A 94 10.45 -2.04 -9.33
CA TRP A 94 9.41 -2.54 -10.25
C TRP A 94 8.37 -1.46 -10.55
N TRP A 95 7.91 -0.75 -9.53
CA TRP A 95 6.99 0.36 -9.71
C TRP A 95 7.60 1.51 -10.52
N LYS A 96 8.85 1.88 -10.24
CA LYS A 96 9.55 2.96 -10.95
C LYS A 96 9.64 2.66 -12.45
N GLU A 97 10.04 1.45 -12.81
CA GLU A 97 10.14 1.03 -14.22
C GLU A 97 8.76 0.96 -14.88
N ALA A 98 7.74 0.43 -14.19
CA ALA A 98 6.38 0.35 -14.70
C ALA A 98 5.77 1.74 -14.97
N LEU A 99 6.02 2.69 -14.06
CA LEU A 99 5.55 4.07 -14.20
C LEU A 99 6.32 4.83 -15.27
N LEU A 100 7.64 4.61 -15.39
CA LEU A 100 8.45 5.18 -16.46
C LEU A 100 7.95 4.71 -17.83
N GLY A 101 7.61 3.43 -17.96
CA GLY A 101 6.97 2.88 -19.16
C GLY A 101 5.60 3.50 -19.49
N ALA A 102 4.90 4.01 -18.49
CA ALA A 102 3.67 4.78 -18.64
C ALA A 102 3.89 6.30 -18.83
N GLY A 103 5.16 6.74 -18.94
CA GLY A 103 5.52 8.15 -19.15
C GLY A 103 5.60 9.00 -17.88
N LEU A 104 5.61 8.38 -16.68
CA LEU A 104 5.74 9.08 -15.42
C LEU A 104 7.10 8.82 -14.77
N GLU A 105 7.94 9.84 -14.70
CA GLU A 105 9.21 9.78 -14.01
C GLU A 105 9.01 10.03 -12.51
N THR A 106 9.57 9.14 -11.68
CA THR A 106 9.41 9.18 -10.22
C THR A 106 10.75 9.08 -9.51
N HIS A 107 10.78 9.58 -8.27
CA HIS A 107 11.93 9.46 -7.38
C HIS A 107 11.75 8.31 -6.39
N LEU A 108 12.76 7.42 -6.32
CA LEU A 108 12.78 6.31 -5.36
C LEU A 108 13.46 6.77 -4.06
N HIS A 109 12.78 6.58 -2.93
CA HIS A 109 13.40 6.79 -1.62
C HIS A 109 14.27 5.58 -1.24
N ASP A 110 15.58 5.84 -1.14
CA ASP A 110 16.60 4.83 -0.83
C ASP A 110 17.08 4.90 0.64
N GLY A 111 16.51 5.82 1.41
CA GLY A 111 16.80 6.01 2.82
C GLY A 111 16.08 5.02 3.74
N GLY A 112 16.30 5.21 5.04
CA GLY A 112 15.55 4.52 6.08
C GLY A 112 14.12 5.03 6.24
N VAL A 113 13.47 4.62 7.33
CA VAL A 113 12.15 5.13 7.69
C VAL A 113 12.29 6.54 8.26
N GLU A 114 11.60 7.49 7.67
CA GLU A 114 11.49 8.88 8.11
C GLU A 114 10.03 9.23 8.35
N GLY A 115 9.74 9.86 9.47
CA GLY A 115 8.39 10.31 9.78
C GLY A 115 8.23 10.78 11.22
N ASP A 116 7.22 11.58 11.42
CA ASP A 116 6.81 12.17 12.68
C ASP A 116 5.54 11.48 13.25
N GLU A 117 4.85 12.16 14.15
CA GLU A 117 3.57 11.67 14.71
C GLU A 117 2.48 11.58 13.65
N VAL A 118 2.50 12.44 12.63
CA VAL A 118 1.52 12.40 11.53
C VAL A 118 1.72 11.14 10.69
N ALA A 119 2.97 10.76 10.42
CA ALA A 119 3.30 9.54 9.68
C ALA A 119 2.87 8.24 10.41
N ARG A 120 2.73 8.29 11.74
CA ARG A 120 2.15 7.17 12.52
C ARG A 120 0.65 7.01 12.28
N VAL A 121 -0.03 8.11 11.96
CA VAL A 121 -1.47 8.11 11.65
C VAL A 121 -1.70 7.85 10.17
N LEU A 122 -0.98 8.56 9.30
CA LEU A 122 -1.14 8.55 7.84
C LEU A 122 0.08 7.94 7.15
N CYS A 123 -0.11 6.85 6.43
CA CYS A 123 0.99 6.15 5.74
C CYS A 123 1.73 7.05 4.75
N PHE A 124 1.01 7.91 4.06
CA PHE A 124 1.57 8.78 3.02
C PHE A 124 2.28 10.03 3.56
N ALA A 125 2.18 10.33 4.85
CA ALA A 125 2.88 11.46 5.47
C ALA A 125 4.35 11.17 5.84
N GLY A 126 4.79 9.92 5.86
CA GLY A 126 6.17 9.54 6.11
C GLY A 126 6.89 9.03 4.87
N LYS A 127 8.17 8.63 5.04
CA LYS A 127 8.97 7.98 3.99
C LYS A 127 9.49 6.64 4.49
N GLY A 128 9.53 5.67 3.60
CA GLY A 128 10.07 4.35 3.85
C GLY A 128 10.88 3.83 2.65
N PRO A 129 11.76 2.85 2.87
CA PRO A 129 12.59 2.30 1.81
C PRO A 129 11.74 1.72 0.68
N GLY A 130 12.08 2.08 -0.55
CA GLY A 130 11.40 1.61 -1.76
C GLY A 130 10.14 2.40 -2.14
N GLU A 131 9.72 3.39 -1.36
CA GLU A 131 8.59 4.23 -1.71
C GLU A 131 8.92 5.20 -2.84
N LEU A 132 7.93 5.52 -3.67
CA LEU A 132 8.10 6.43 -4.80
C LEU A 132 7.41 7.76 -4.54
N PHE A 133 8.09 8.81 -5.01
CA PHE A 133 7.67 10.20 -4.89
C PHE A 133 7.57 10.85 -6.26
N TYR A 134 6.57 11.70 -6.40
CA TYR A 134 6.39 12.60 -7.53
C TYR A 134 6.19 14.01 -6.99
N GLU A 135 6.99 14.98 -7.44
CA GLU A 135 6.98 16.37 -6.93
C GLU A 135 6.99 16.44 -5.39
N ASP A 136 7.90 15.71 -4.74
CA ASP A 136 8.07 15.64 -3.29
C ASP A 136 6.89 15.05 -2.49
N ARG A 137 5.85 14.58 -3.17
CA ARG A 137 4.70 13.89 -2.57
C ARG A 137 4.77 12.40 -2.82
N LYS A 138 4.40 11.60 -1.82
CA LYS A 138 4.37 10.15 -1.97
C LYS A 138 3.32 9.74 -2.99
N LEU A 139 3.76 8.95 -3.96
CA LEU A 139 2.92 8.38 -5.02
C LEU A 139 2.65 6.89 -4.78
N VAL A 140 3.70 6.13 -4.43
CA VAL A 140 3.58 4.71 -4.12
C VAL A 140 4.07 4.45 -2.70
N GLY A 141 3.19 3.93 -1.86
CA GLY A 141 3.53 3.41 -0.54
C GLY A 141 3.96 1.96 -0.62
N VAL A 142 4.94 1.58 0.21
CA VAL A 142 5.45 0.21 0.31
C VAL A 142 5.49 -0.22 1.77
N THR A 143 4.91 -1.35 2.09
CA THR A 143 5.04 -1.99 3.41
C THR A 143 5.27 -3.48 3.26
N GLN A 144 5.83 -4.12 4.28
CA GLN A 144 6.00 -5.56 4.26
C GLN A 144 5.69 -6.19 5.61
N TRP A 145 5.38 -7.47 5.56
CA TRP A 145 5.16 -8.31 6.70
C TRP A 145 5.83 -9.67 6.48
N ARG A 146 6.58 -10.14 7.48
CA ARG A 146 7.36 -11.37 7.40
C ARG A 146 6.91 -12.38 8.43
N VAL A 147 6.82 -13.60 7.98
CA VAL A 147 6.53 -14.78 8.80
C VAL A 147 7.45 -15.94 8.39
N ARG A 148 7.37 -17.02 9.14
CA ARG A 148 8.16 -18.22 8.85
C ARG A 148 7.85 -18.80 7.46
N GLU A 149 6.61 -18.70 7.01
CA GLU A 149 6.09 -19.24 5.76
C GLU A 149 6.40 -18.39 4.53
N GLY A 150 6.74 -17.11 4.72
CA GLY A 150 7.02 -16.21 3.60
C GLY A 150 7.12 -14.74 3.97
N VAL A 151 7.20 -13.91 2.95
CA VAL A 151 7.10 -12.45 3.06
C VAL A 151 5.98 -11.94 2.18
N PHE A 152 5.21 -11.01 2.74
CA PHE A 152 4.17 -10.29 2.05
C PHE A 152 4.61 -8.85 1.84
N LEU A 153 4.69 -8.43 0.59
CA LEU A 153 4.92 -7.05 0.19
C LEU A 153 3.61 -6.44 -0.21
N SER A 154 3.25 -5.32 0.37
CA SER A 154 2.03 -4.59 0.06
C SER A 154 2.37 -3.21 -0.47
N THR A 155 1.80 -2.87 -1.63
CA THR A 155 2.04 -1.60 -2.29
C THR A 155 0.75 -0.99 -2.80
N VAL A 156 0.68 0.34 -2.74
CA VAL A 156 -0.44 1.07 -3.30
C VAL A 156 0.04 2.34 -4.00
N LEU A 157 -0.49 2.56 -5.20
CA LEU A 157 -0.37 3.80 -5.94
C LEU A 157 -1.73 4.51 -5.91
N HIS A 158 -1.76 5.73 -5.38
CA HIS A 158 -2.96 6.56 -5.39
C HIS A 158 -3.14 7.28 -6.73
N GLN A 159 -4.35 7.16 -7.28
CA GLN A 159 -4.75 7.91 -8.48
C GLN A 159 -5.20 9.33 -8.14
N GLN A 160 -5.72 9.54 -6.93
CA GLN A 160 -6.20 10.83 -6.45
C GLN A 160 -5.79 11.06 -4.99
N PRO A 161 -5.68 12.31 -4.53
CA PRO A 161 -5.48 12.62 -3.12
C PRO A 161 -6.59 12.03 -2.24
N SER A 162 -6.24 11.64 -1.02
CA SER A 162 -7.15 10.97 -0.08
C SER A 162 -7.84 11.97 0.86
N ASP A 163 -8.42 13.05 0.33
CA ASP A 163 -8.98 14.16 1.12
C ASP A 163 -10.07 13.72 2.10
N TYR A 164 -10.82 12.67 1.77
CA TYR A 164 -11.88 12.11 2.62
C TYR A 164 -11.38 11.51 3.93
N LEU A 165 -10.09 11.15 4.03
CA LEU A 165 -9.54 10.53 5.23
C LEU A 165 -9.57 11.47 6.45
N ALA A 166 -9.50 12.78 6.23
CA ALA A 166 -9.62 13.77 7.32
C ALA A 166 -10.97 13.69 8.03
N GLY A 167 -12.06 13.51 7.28
CA GLY A 167 -13.41 13.38 7.83
C GLY A 167 -13.67 12.08 8.59
N ALA A 168 -12.83 11.08 8.39
CA ALA A 168 -12.95 9.78 9.05
C ALA A 168 -12.29 9.75 10.45
N LEU A 169 -11.44 10.72 10.78
CA LEU A 169 -10.68 10.76 12.04
C LEU A 169 -11.50 11.37 13.18
N VAL A 170 -11.40 10.78 14.38
CA VAL A 170 -12.06 11.30 15.61
C VAL A 170 -11.54 12.70 15.97
N THR A 171 -10.25 12.92 15.79
CA THR A 171 -9.59 14.20 16.10
C THR A 171 -8.70 14.63 14.92
N PRO A 172 -9.29 15.16 13.84
CA PRO A 172 -8.48 15.71 12.77
C PRO A 172 -7.80 17.00 13.26
N SER A 173 -6.51 16.92 13.59
CA SER A 173 -5.75 18.14 13.85
C SER A 173 -5.51 18.90 12.56
N PRO A 174 -5.32 20.24 12.60
CA PRO A 174 -4.96 21.02 11.40
C PRO A 174 -3.73 20.46 10.68
N VAL A 175 -2.74 19.96 11.44
CA VAL A 175 -1.51 19.35 10.90
C VAL A 175 -1.81 18.08 10.11
N ILE A 176 -2.71 17.23 10.62
CA ILE A 176 -3.13 16.00 9.91
C ILE A 176 -3.90 16.35 8.62
N THR A 177 -4.81 17.33 8.69
CA THR A 177 -5.59 17.77 7.53
C THR A 177 -4.66 18.36 6.43
N GLU A 178 -3.70 19.16 6.82
CA GLU A 178 -2.68 19.71 5.92
C GLU A 178 -1.82 18.58 5.31
N ALA A 179 -1.42 17.62 6.11
CA ALA A 179 -0.63 16.47 5.66
C ALA A 179 -1.37 15.62 4.62
N ILE A 180 -2.67 15.38 4.78
CA ILE A 180 -3.49 14.67 3.80
C ILE A 180 -3.47 15.40 2.45
N ALA A 181 -3.62 16.71 2.45
CA ALA A 181 -3.64 17.52 1.23
C ALA A 181 -2.27 17.61 0.53
N HIS A 182 -1.17 17.58 1.30
CA HIS A 182 0.16 17.87 0.77
C HIS A 182 1.06 16.65 0.55
N HIS A 183 0.84 15.54 1.24
CA HIS A 183 1.77 14.42 1.20
C HIS A 183 1.41 13.31 0.22
N THR A 184 0.17 13.26 -0.27
CA THR A 184 -0.25 12.27 -1.27
C THR A 184 -0.20 12.89 -2.67
N ALA A 185 0.61 12.33 -3.56
CA ALA A 185 0.55 12.65 -4.98
C ALA A 185 -0.61 11.87 -5.62
N GLY A 186 -1.39 12.54 -6.44
CA GLY A 186 -2.31 11.87 -7.34
C GLY A 186 -1.68 11.75 -8.73
N THR A 187 -2.06 10.73 -9.45
CA THR A 187 -1.64 10.54 -10.85
C THR A 187 -2.73 11.01 -11.82
N ALA A 188 -3.44 12.09 -11.50
CA ALA A 188 -4.49 12.61 -12.36
C ALA A 188 -4.02 12.66 -13.83
N GLY A 189 -4.34 11.62 -14.62
CA GLY A 189 -3.88 11.48 -16.00
C GLY A 189 -3.22 10.15 -16.37
N LEU A 190 -2.82 9.29 -15.44
CA LEU A 190 -2.46 7.90 -15.78
C LEU A 190 -3.73 7.14 -16.15
N ARG A 191 -4.02 7.12 -17.46
CA ARG A 191 -5.28 6.57 -17.99
C ARG A 191 -5.30 5.06 -18.12
N ASP A 192 -4.17 4.38 -17.92
CA ASP A 192 -4.04 2.94 -18.19
C ASP A 192 -3.44 2.18 -17.01
N GLY A 193 -4.23 2.08 -15.93
CA GLY A 193 -3.85 1.28 -14.77
C GLY A 193 -3.62 -0.21 -15.09
N GLU A 194 -4.32 -0.76 -16.08
CA GLU A 194 -4.14 -2.17 -16.49
C GLU A 194 -2.78 -2.38 -17.17
N SER A 195 -2.32 -1.43 -17.99
CA SER A 195 -0.98 -1.49 -18.57
C SER A 195 0.12 -1.44 -17.52
N ILE A 196 -0.04 -0.60 -16.49
CA ILE A 196 0.90 -0.55 -15.36
C ILE A 196 0.95 -1.89 -14.63
N ILE A 197 -0.20 -2.50 -14.35
CA ILE A 197 -0.28 -3.81 -13.70
C ILE A 197 0.38 -4.89 -14.56
N GLN A 198 0.16 -4.86 -15.87
CA GLN A 198 0.80 -5.79 -16.79
C GLN A 198 2.33 -5.61 -16.79
N ASN A 199 2.82 -4.38 -16.83
CA ASN A 199 4.24 -4.08 -16.73
C ASN A 199 4.83 -4.57 -15.40
N LEU A 200 4.16 -4.33 -14.26
CA LEU A 200 4.58 -4.85 -12.96
C LEU A 200 4.68 -6.37 -12.95
N ARG A 201 3.73 -7.06 -13.59
CA ARG A 201 3.74 -8.51 -13.70
C ARG A 201 4.93 -9.02 -14.51
N GLU A 202 5.28 -8.36 -15.59
CA GLU A 202 6.43 -8.72 -16.43
C GLU A 202 7.77 -8.43 -15.75
N LEU A 203 7.90 -7.26 -15.10
CA LEU A 203 9.11 -6.82 -14.41
C LEU A 203 9.40 -7.62 -13.14
N SER A 204 8.37 -7.98 -12.39
CA SER A 204 8.55 -8.67 -11.11
C SER A 204 8.87 -10.18 -11.29
N GLY A 205 8.59 -10.76 -12.44
CA GLY A 205 8.95 -12.14 -12.79
C GLY A 205 7.77 -13.10 -12.92
N PRO A 206 8.02 -14.40 -12.99
CA PRO A 206 6.96 -15.39 -13.15
C PRO A 206 6.21 -15.58 -11.84
N TRP A 207 5.10 -14.89 -11.71
CA TRP A 207 4.19 -14.98 -10.57
C TRP A 207 2.88 -15.66 -10.96
N GLN A 208 2.28 -16.38 -10.02
CA GLN A 208 0.85 -16.65 -10.09
C GLN A 208 0.11 -15.33 -9.93
N TYR A 209 -0.96 -15.15 -10.67
CA TYR A 209 -1.79 -13.94 -10.62
C TYR A 209 -3.11 -14.25 -9.96
N ARG A 210 -3.50 -13.42 -9.00
CA ARG A 210 -4.82 -13.48 -8.34
C ARG A 210 -5.40 -12.08 -8.24
N GLN A 211 -6.69 -11.98 -8.40
CA GLN A 211 -7.44 -10.76 -8.13
C GLN A 211 -8.22 -10.93 -6.83
N LEU A 212 -8.15 -9.93 -5.97
CA LEU A 212 -8.96 -9.82 -4.75
C LEU A 212 -9.93 -8.67 -4.93
N LEU A 213 -11.22 -8.96 -4.88
CA LEU A 213 -12.27 -7.94 -4.90
C LEU A 213 -12.77 -7.74 -3.48
N LEU A 214 -12.59 -6.53 -2.95
CA LEU A 214 -13.22 -6.10 -1.72
C LEU A 214 -14.65 -5.65 -2.06
N THR A 215 -15.63 -6.39 -1.57
CA THR A 215 -17.05 -6.03 -1.67
C THR A 215 -17.46 -5.39 -0.36
N ALA A 216 -18.02 -4.19 -0.45
CA ALA A 216 -18.60 -3.49 0.71
C ALA A 216 -19.78 -4.28 1.29
#